data_aeaf2ce81126e4577c26888f95ec1f1c
#
_entry.id   aeaf2ce81126e4577c26888f95ec1f1c
#
_cell.length_a   1.000
_cell.length_b   1.000
_cell.length_c   1.000
_cell.angle_alpha   90.00
_cell.angle_beta   90.00
_cell.angle_gamma   90.00
#
_symmetry.space_group_name_H-M   'P 1'
#
loop_
_entity.id
_entity.type
_entity.pdbx_description
1 polymer ?
#
loop_
_entity_poly.entity_id
_entity_poly.type
_entity_poly.pdbx_seq_one_letter_code
_entity_poly.pdbx_strand_id
1 'polypeptide(L)'
;MDIQRINLHTSAFNEITHYIESDNGKEKIEVWFARELQSVLGYVRWENFTVAIGRAVESCKSQNINVDDHFREVTKMISLAKGAKREVKDYMLTRFACYLIAQNGDPKKEEIAFAQGYFALQTRRAELIAEHLQQVSRLETRDRLRASEKQLSRNIYERGVDDRGFGRIRSKGDTALFGGHTTEDMKHRLGIKSTRPLADFLPTLTIAAKNLATEMTNYNVEQKDLYGEPSITAEHVQNNVSVRQMLGQRGIKPENLPPAEDIKKVERRVASNEKKIEKTSNKLPKKIE
;
A
#
# COMPACT_ATOMS: atom_id res chain seq x y z
N MET A 1 21.37 -1.33 -12.49
CA MET A 1 22.05 -2.36 -11.66
C MET A 1 22.01 -3.67 -12.42
N ASP A 2 23.09 -4.43 -12.49
CA ASP A 2 23.18 -5.67 -13.26
C ASP A 2 22.41 -6.79 -12.53
N ILE A 3 21.54 -7.50 -13.23
CA ILE A 3 20.71 -8.59 -12.69
C ILE A 3 21.60 -9.74 -12.17
N GLN A 4 22.71 -10.03 -12.86
CA GLN A 4 23.63 -11.08 -12.41
C GLN A 4 24.27 -10.74 -11.06
N ARG A 5 24.66 -9.48 -10.86
CA ARG A 5 25.18 -9.00 -9.56
C ARG A 5 24.11 -9.00 -8.46
N ILE A 6 22.87 -8.61 -8.81
CA ILE A 6 21.74 -8.69 -7.87
C ILE A 6 21.56 -10.13 -7.39
N ASN A 7 21.51 -11.08 -8.31
CA ASN A 7 21.33 -12.49 -7.97
C ASN A 7 22.51 -13.01 -7.13
N LEU A 8 23.75 -12.69 -7.50
CA LEU A 8 24.95 -13.12 -6.77
C LEU A 8 24.94 -12.66 -5.30
N HIS A 9 24.76 -11.35 -5.08
CA HIS A 9 24.78 -10.80 -3.70
C HIS A 9 23.56 -11.20 -2.89
N THR A 10 22.39 -11.33 -3.53
CA THR A 10 21.17 -11.81 -2.87
C THR A 10 21.29 -13.28 -2.49
N SER A 11 21.86 -14.13 -3.36
CA SER A 11 22.13 -15.53 -3.05
C SER A 11 23.09 -15.67 -1.89
N ALA A 12 24.24 -14.98 -1.92
CA ALA A 12 25.22 -15.00 -0.86
C ALA A 12 24.63 -14.59 0.50
N PHE A 13 23.74 -13.59 0.52
CA PHE A 13 23.04 -13.16 1.72
C PHE A 13 22.04 -14.21 2.21
N ASN A 14 21.30 -14.83 1.31
CA ASN A 14 20.30 -15.86 1.67
C ASN A 14 20.94 -17.18 2.09
N GLU A 15 22.10 -17.54 1.56
CA GLU A 15 22.84 -18.77 1.93
C GLU A 15 23.28 -18.81 3.38
N ILE A 16 23.50 -17.65 4.01
CA ILE A 16 23.86 -17.52 5.42
C ILE A 16 22.65 -17.30 6.34
N THR A 17 21.43 -17.55 5.85
CA THR A 17 20.20 -17.45 6.66
C THR A 17 20.05 -18.68 7.56
N HIS A 18 19.81 -18.45 8.84
CA HIS A 18 19.47 -19.48 9.80
C HIS A 18 18.03 -19.30 10.27
N TYR A 19 17.44 -20.37 10.79
CA TYR A 19 16.08 -20.36 11.33
C TYR A 19 16.11 -20.83 12.78
N ILE A 20 15.53 -20.04 13.68
CA ILE A 20 15.34 -20.38 15.09
C ILE A 20 13.84 -20.47 15.38
N GLU A 21 13.46 -21.24 16.40
CA GLU A 21 12.09 -21.26 16.88
C GLU A 21 11.81 -20.01 17.72
N SER A 22 10.61 -19.43 17.54
CA SER A 22 10.15 -18.33 18.38
C SER A 22 9.85 -18.80 19.80
N ASP A 23 9.83 -17.90 20.77
CA ASP A 23 9.61 -18.22 22.20
C ASP A 23 8.29 -18.97 22.45
N ASN A 24 7.31 -18.88 21.56
CA ASN A 24 6.04 -19.62 21.64
C ASN A 24 6.06 -20.96 20.85
N GLY A 25 7.16 -21.32 20.20
CA GLY A 25 7.35 -22.55 19.43
C GLY A 25 6.48 -22.71 18.18
N LYS A 26 5.77 -21.64 17.75
CA LYS A 26 4.81 -21.70 16.64
C LYS A 26 5.34 -21.19 15.31
N GLU A 27 6.39 -20.39 15.34
CA GLU A 27 6.93 -19.73 14.15
C GLU A 27 8.44 -19.90 14.08
N LYS A 28 8.97 -20.01 12.87
CA LYS A 28 10.41 -19.97 12.60
C LYS A 28 10.81 -18.54 12.26
N ILE A 29 11.78 -18.01 12.99
CA ILE A 29 12.31 -16.66 12.80
C ILE A 29 13.61 -16.77 12.01
N GLU A 30 13.75 -15.99 10.95
CA GLU A 30 14.99 -15.86 10.19
C GLU A 30 16.02 -15.04 10.98
N VAL A 31 17.23 -15.54 11.08
CA VAL A 31 18.34 -14.86 11.74
C VAL A 31 19.64 -15.01 10.95
N TRP A 32 20.55 -14.08 11.17
CA TRP A 32 21.91 -14.05 10.60
C TRP A 32 22.92 -13.93 11.73
N PHE A 33 24.08 -14.54 11.55
CA PHE A 33 25.21 -14.34 12.46
C PHE A 33 26.15 -13.30 11.87
N ALA A 34 26.56 -12.33 12.71
CA ALA A 34 27.34 -11.18 12.25
C ALA A 34 28.69 -11.60 11.66
N ARG A 35 29.33 -12.68 12.15
CA ARG A 35 30.59 -13.16 11.57
C ARG A 35 30.44 -13.77 10.18
N GLU A 36 29.29 -14.30 9.85
CA GLU A 36 29.00 -14.78 8.49
C GLU A 36 28.68 -13.59 7.57
N LEU A 37 27.85 -12.66 8.07
CA LEU A 37 27.53 -11.42 7.37
C LEU A 37 28.75 -10.55 7.09
N GLN A 38 29.76 -10.53 7.99
CA GLN A 38 31.04 -9.85 7.81
C GLN A 38 31.67 -10.18 6.46
N SER A 39 31.72 -11.47 6.11
CA SER A 39 32.33 -11.93 4.85
C SER A 39 31.51 -11.51 3.64
N VAL A 40 30.18 -11.61 3.72
CA VAL A 40 29.23 -11.24 2.64
C VAL A 40 29.28 -9.74 2.35
N LEU A 41 29.54 -8.91 3.38
CA LEU A 41 29.69 -7.45 3.25
C LEU A 41 31.14 -7.01 3.00
N GLY A 42 32.05 -7.92 2.67
CA GLY A 42 33.42 -7.64 2.26
C GLY A 42 34.33 -7.09 3.37
N TYR A 43 34.01 -7.36 4.66
CA TYR A 43 34.86 -6.94 5.77
C TYR A 43 35.89 -8.03 6.12
N VAL A 44 37.17 -7.72 5.97
CA VAL A 44 38.28 -8.63 6.30
C VAL A 44 38.51 -8.68 7.81
N ARG A 45 38.41 -7.54 8.50
CA ARG A 45 38.70 -7.43 9.93
C ARG A 45 37.41 -7.25 10.73
N TRP A 46 37.29 -8.03 11.81
CA TRP A 46 36.16 -7.97 12.72
C TRP A 46 35.98 -6.60 13.37
N GLU A 47 37.10 -5.97 13.76
CA GLU A 47 37.10 -4.65 14.41
C GLU A 47 36.46 -3.58 13.51
N ASN A 48 36.76 -3.61 12.20
CA ASN A 48 36.15 -2.68 11.25
C ASN A 48 34.66 -2.97 11.05
N PHE A 49 34.25 -4.24 11.11
CA PHE A 49 32.84 -4.61 10.96
C PHE A 49 32.04 -4.23 12.22
N THR A 50 32.62 -4.38 13.41
CA THR A 50 31.96 -3.96 14.66
C THR A 50 31.70 -2.46 14.71
N VAL A 51 32.49 -1.63 14.02
CA VAL A 51 32.21 -0.18 13.86
C VAL A 51 30.91 0.02 13.07
N ALA A 52 30.69 -0.72 11.98
CA ALA A 52 29.44 -0.65 11.22
C ALA A 52 28.24 -1.16 12.05
N ILE A 53 28.41 -2.24 12.82
CA ILE A 53 27.40 -2.71 13.78
C ILE A 53 27.07 -1.61 14.80
N GLY A 54 28.10 -1.00 15.41
CA GLY A 54 27.90 0.09 16.38
C GLY A 54 27.10 1.26 15.82
N ARG A 55 27.40 1.70 14.58
CA ARG A 55 26.63 2.74 13.90
C ARG A 55 25.17 2.33 13.64
N ALA A 56 24.94 1.09 13.26
CA ALA A 56 23.60 0.56 13.07
C ALA A 56 22.81 0.52 14.38
N VAL A 57 23.44 0.12 15.49
CA VAL A 57 22.83 0.16 16.83
C VAL A 57 22.49 1.60 17.25
N GLU A 58 23.38 2.57 17.04
CA GLU A 58 23.07 3.99 17.32
C GLU A 58 21.92 4.51 16.43
N SER A 59 21.84 4.06 15.19
CA SER A 59 20.72 4.38 14.31
C SER A 59 19.38 3.83 14.84
N CYS A 60 19.35 2.62 15.42
CA CYS A 60 18.18 2.07 16.11
C CYS A 60 17.77 2.94 17.29
N LYS A 61 18.72 3.27 18.17
CA LYS A 61 18.47 4.11 19.34
C LYS A 61 17.87 5.47 18.96
N SER A 62 18.43 6.10 17.95
CA SER A 62 17.97 7.41 17.45
C SER A 62 16.55 7.38 16.90
N GLN A 63 16.09 6.22 16.46
CA GLN A 63 14.72 5.98 15.95
C GLN A 63 13.78 5.44 17.03
N ASN A 64 14.21 5.33 18.29
CA ASN A 64 13.47 4.68 19.39
C ASN A 64 13.07 3.22 19.09
N ILE A 65 13.88 2.51 18.30
CA ILE A 65 13.72 1.09 18.02
C ILE A 65 14.48 0.31 19.10
N ASN A 66 13.83 -0.68 19.70
CA ASN A 66 14.49 -1.53 20.71
C ASN A 66 15.62 -2.34 20.07
N VAL A 67 16.85 -2.12 20.54
CA VAL A 67 18.04 -2.77 19.99
C VAL A 67 18.03 -4.28 20.20
N ASP A 68 17.57 -4.74 21.37
CA ASP A 68 17.61 -6.16 21.75
C ASP A 68 16.69 -7.03 20.88
N ASP A 69 15.68 -6.44 20.24
CA ASP A 69 14.80 -7.12 19.28
C ASP A 69 15.50 -7.44 17.96
N HIS A 70 16.60 -6.74 17.66
CA HIS A 70 17.27 -6.83 16.37
C HIS A 70 18.74 -7.25 16.44
N PHE A 71 19.43 -6.96 17.56
CA PHE A 71 20.84 -7.24 17.76
C PHE A 71 21.00 -7.95 19.11
N ARG A 72 21.19 -9.27 19.09
CA ARG A 72 21.42 -10.06 20.31
C ARG A 72 22.86 -10.53 20.35
N GLU A 73 23.59 -10.17 21.42
CA GLU A 73 24.94 -10.70 21.64
C GLU A 73 24.89 -12.20 21.91
N VAL A 74 25.74 -12.96 21.24
CA VAL A 74 25.90 -14.39 21.40
C VAL A 74 27.39 -14.76 21.36
N THR A 75 27.73 -15.95 21.87
CA THR A 75 29.07 -16.51 21.72
C THR A 75 29.05 -17.63 20.67
N LYS A 76 30.08 -17.65 19.82
CA LYS A 76 30.32 -18.70 18.83
C LYS A 76 31.64 -19.41 19.13
N MET A 77 31.61 -20.74 19.09
CA MET A 77 32.83 -21.53 19.18
C MET A 77 33.53 -21.59 17.83
N ILE A 78 34.77 -21.15 17.76
CA ILE A 78 35.60 -21.28 16.56
C ILE A 78 36.69 -22.31 16.81
N SER A 79 36.98 -23.14 15.79
CA SER A 79 38.07 -24.10 15.82
C SER A 79 39.38 -23.41 15.46
N LEU A 80 40.40 -23.59 16.30
CA LEU A 80 41.74 -23.12 16.07
C LEU A 80 42.61 -24.25 15.53
N ALA A 81 43.85 -23.91 15.07
CA ALA A 81 44.83 -24.88 14.68
C ALA A 81 45.09 -25.87 15.85
N LYS A 82 45.31 -27.16 15.52
CA LYS A 82 45.54 -28.26 16.48
C LYS A 82 44.31 -28.70 17.30
N GLY A 83 43.07 -28.40 16.83
CA GLY A 83 41.85 -28.90 17.47
C GLY A 83 41.41 -28.12 18.71
N ALA A 84 42.10 -27.07 19.12
CA ALA A 84 41.64 -26.17 20.17
C ALA A 84 40.39 -25.39 19.74
N LYS A 85 39.46 -25.20 20.68
CA LYS A 85 38.28 -24.39 20.46
C LYS A 85 38.35 -23.11 21.29
N ARG A 86 37.91 -22.01 20.73
CA ARG A 86 37.85 -20.72 21.41
C ARG A 86 36.47 -20.10 21.26
N GLU A 87 35.94 -19.57 22.34
CA GLU A 87 34.76 -18.73 22.32
C GLU A 87 35.10 -17.36 21.78
N VAL A 88 34.28 -16.89 20.88
CA VAL A 88 34.37 -15.54 20.30
C VAL A 88 33.01 -14.85 20.34
N LYS A 89 33.01 -13.55 20.54
CA LYS A 89 31.82 -12.73 20.50
C LYS A 89 31.28 -12.71 19.08
N ASP A 90 29.96 -12.89 18.97
CA ASP A 90 29.17 -12.77 17.76
C ASP A 90 27.86 -12.03 18.06
N TYR A 91 27.07 -11.74 17.03
CA TYR A 91 25.72 -11.19 17.17
C TYR A 91 24.76 -12.03 16.33
N MET A 92 23.62 -12.34 16.91
CA MET A 92 22.46 -12.83 16.18
C MET A 92 21.64 -11.62 15.74
N LEU A 93 21.34 -11.53 14.46
CA LEU A 93 20.79 -10.37 13.79
C LEU A 93 19.48 -10.72 13.09
N THR A 94 18.50 -9.84 13.15
CA THR A 94 17.35 -9.91 12.26
C THR A 94 17.69 -9.40 10.86
N ARG A 95 16.85 -9.65 9.86
CA ARG A 95 16.97 -9.10 8.51
C ARG A 95 17.06 -7.56 8.53
N PHE A 96 16.27 -6.91 9.39
CA PHE A 96 16.32 -5.46 9.60
C PHE A 96 17.70 -4.99 10.07
N ALA A 97 18.29 -5.67 11.06
CA ALA A 97 19.63 -5.36 11.54
C ALA A 97 20.69 -5.50 10.44
N CYS A 98 20.61 -6.57 9.63
CA CYS A 98 21.52 -6.75 8.49
C CYS A 98 21.44 -5.60 7.49
N TYR A 99 20.24 -5.14 7.18
CA TYR A 99 20.03 -3.99 6.28
C TYR A 99 20.57 -2.71 6.88
N LEU A 100 20.35 -2.47 8.16
CA LEU A 100 20.81 -1.28 8.85
C LEU A 100 22.36 -1.26 8.95
N ILE A 101 23.00 -2.41 9.17
CA ILE A 101 24.46 -2.55 9.12
C ILE A 101 25.00 -2.21 7.72
N ALA A 102 24.38 -2.71 6.66
CA ALA A 102 24.79 -2.42 5.30
C ALA A 102 24.62 -0.92 4.95
N GLN A 103 23.54 -0.29 5.41
CA GLN A 103 23.32 1.16 5.22
C GLN A 103 24.37 2.02 5.95
N ASN A 104 24.86 1.57 7.11
CA ASN A 104 25.86 2.25 7.92
C ASN A 104 27.30 1.77 7.66
N GLY A 105 27.49 0.88 6.67
CA GLY A 105 28.79 0.35 6.27
C GLY A 105 29.64 1.33 5.45
N ASP A 106 30.90 0.93 5.18
CA ASP A 106 31.81 1.74 4.38
C ASP A 106 31.45 1.67 2.88
N PRO A 107 30.99 2.78 2.27
CA PRO A 107 30.55 2.79 0.87
C PRO A 107 31.70 2.60 -0.14
N LYS A 108 32.96 2.62 0.30
CA LYS A 108 34.11 2.26 -0.55
C LYS A 108 34.19 0.78 -0.84
N LYS A 109 33.50 -0.05 -0.07
CA LYS A 109 33.38 -1.49 -0.32
C LYS A 109 32.31 -1.77 -1.38
N GLU A 110 32.65 -2.60 -2.37
CA GLU A 110 31.75 -2.89 -3.48
C GLU A 110 30.43 -3.53 -3.00
N GLU A 111 30.51 -4.44 -2.06
CA GLU A 111 29.36 -5.14 -1.48
C GLU A 111 28.43 -4.19 -0.72
N ILE A 112 28.98 -3.25 0.02
CA ILE A 112 28.23 -2.21 0.74
C ILE A 112 27.61 -1.22 -0.24
N ALA A 113 28.37 -0.70 -1.20
CA ALA A 113 27.85 0.21 -2.23
C ALA A 113 26.73 -0.44 -3.03
N PHE A 114 26.87 -1.74 -3.35
CA PHE A 114 25.82 -2.53 -3.98
C PHE A 114 24.57 -2.62 -3.10
N ALA A 115 24.71 -3.02 -1.83
CA ALA A 115 23.59 -3.18 -0.89
C ALA A 115 22.82 -1.86 -0.71
N GLN A 116 23.53 -0.74 -0.53
CA GLN A 116 22.92 0.59 -0.41
C GLN A 116 22.12 0.97 -1.66
N GLY A 117 22.69 0.78 -2.85
CA GLY A 117 22.01 1.03 -4.11
C GLY A 117 20.80 0.11 -4.32
N TYR A 118 20.92 -1.17 -3.96
CA TYR A 118 19.82 -2.14 -4.02
C TYR A 118 18.66 -1.72 -3.10
N PHE A 119 18.95 -1.36 -1.83
CA PHE A 119 17.90 -0.92 -0.91
C PHE A 119 17.19 0.36 -1.38
N ALA A 120 17.94 1.34 -1.89
CA ALA A 120 17.35 2.56 -2.46
C ALA A 120 16.36 2.23 -3.61
N LEU A 121 16.74 1.30 -4.50
CA LEU A 121 15.87 0.85 -5.58
C LEU A 121 14.65 0.08 -5.09
N GLN A 122 14.80 -0.82 -4.11
CA GLN A 122 13.70 -1.61 -3.56
C GLN A 122 12.72 -0.73 -2.77
N THR A 123 13.22 0.25 -2.01
CA THR A 123 12.38 1.22 -1.32
C THR A 123 11.52 1.99 -2.32
N ARG A 124 12.15 2.53 -3.38
CA ARG A 124 11.40 3.25 -4.43
C ARG A 124 10.38 2.35 -5.13
N ARG A 125 10.73 1.10 -5.38
CA ARG A 125 9.81 0.12 -5.96
C ARG A 125 8.62 -0.17 -5.04
N ALA A 126 8.87 -0.33 -3.74
CA ALA A 126 7.81 -0.55 -2.74
C ALA A 126 6.86 0.65 -2.65
N GLU A 127 7.39 1.88 -2.66
CA GLU A 127 6.58 3.11 -2.72
C GLU A 127 5.68 3.13 -3.96
N LEU A 128 6.25 2.84 -5.14
CA LEU A 128 5.49 2.81 -6.40
C LEU A 128 4.39 1.73 -6.39
N ILE A 129 4.66 0.57 -5.80
CA ILE A 129 3.67 -0.51 -5.66
C ILE A 129 2.55 -0.06 -4.70
N ALA A 130 2.89 0.55 -3.57
CA ALA A 130 1.91 1.05 -2.61
C ALA A 130 1.01 2.13 -3.22
N GLU A 131 1.59 3.09 -3.94
CA GLU A 131 0.83 4.10 -4.70
C GLU A 131 -0.09 3.46 -5.75
N HIS A 132 0.42 2.46 -6.49
CA HIS A 132 -0.32 1.74 -7.51
C HIS A 132 -1.53 1.01 -6.91
N LEU A 133 -1.34 0.29 -5.79
CA LEU A 133 -2.42 -0.42 -5.11
C LEU A 133 -3.53 0.52 -4.63
N GLN A 134 -3.18 1.69 -4.08
CA GLN A 134 -4.17 2.69 -3.68
C GLN A 134 -4.97 3.21 -4.90
N GLN A 135 -4.28 3.45 -6.02
CA GLN A 135 -4.91 3.91 -7.26
C GLN A 135 -5.87 2.86 -7.84
N VAL A 136 -5.43 1.60 -7.90
CA VAL A 136 -6.26 0.47 -8.37
C VAL A 136 -7.49 0.30 -7.48
N SER A 137 -7.35 0.31 -6.16
CA SER A 137 -8.47 0.21 -5.22
C SER A 137 -9.52 1.32 -5.43
N ARG A 138 -9.08 2.55 -5.72
CA ARG A 138 -9.99 3.65 -6.02
C ARG A 138 -10.70 3.45 -7.36
N LEU A 139 -10.00 2.96 -8.40
CA LEU A 139 -10.61 2.62 -9.69
C LEU A 139 -11.69 1.55 -9.53
N GLU A 140 -11.37 0.45 -8.86
CA GLU A 140 -12.32 -0.62 -8.59
C GLU A 140 -13.55 -0.13 -7.83
N THR A 141 -13.36 0.71 -6.80
CA THR A 141 -14.48 1.28 -6.04
C THR A 141 -15.38 2.15 -6.92
N ARG A 142 -14.78 2.92 -7.84
CA ARG A 142 -15.52 3.75 -8.80
C ARG A 142 -16.28 2.89 -9.82
N ASP A 143 -15.70 1.80 -10.28
CA ASP A 143 -16.35 0.89 -11.22
C ASP A 143 -17.51 0.13 -10.57
N ARG A 144 -17.38 -0.28 -9.31
CA ARG A 144 -18.50 -0.82 -8.53
C ARG A 144 -19.65 0.17 -8.44
N LEU A 145 -19.39 1.44 -8.10
CA LEU A 145 -20.42 2.47 -8.10
C LEU A 145 -21.07 2.63 -9.48
N ARG A 146 -20.29 2.63 -10.57
CA ARG A 146 -20.85 2.67 -11.94
C ARG A 146 -21.80 1.51 -12.22
N ALA A 147 -21.41 0.29 -11.80
CA ALA A 147 -22.23 -0.89 -11.96
C ALA A 147 -23.54 -0.78 -11.16
N SER A 148 -23.49 -0.37 -9.90
CA SER A 148 -24.65 -0.15 -9.05
C SER A 148 -25.58 0.94 -9.57
N GLU A 149 -25.02 2.06 -10.02
CA GLU A 149 -25.80 3.13 -10.66
C GLU A 149 -26.47 2.67 -11.96
N LYS A 150 -25.82 1.80 -12.74
CA LYS A 150 -26.40 1.19 -13.94
C LYS A 150 -27.54 0.23 -13.60
N GLN A 151 -27.39 -0.59 -12.54
CA GLN A 151 -28.43 -1.45 -12.04
C GLN A 151 -29.64 -0.61 -11.56
N LEU A 152 -29.39 0.44 -10.78
CA LEU A 152 -30.44 1.35 -10.32
C LEU A 152 -31.19 1.98 -11.49
N SER A 153 -30.48 2.43 -12.53
CA SER A 153 -31.09 2.99 -13.74
C SER A 153 -32.03 1.98 -14.42
N ARG A 154 -31.64 0.71 -14.49
CA ARG A 154 -32.48 -0.37 -15.03
C ARG A 154 -33.72 -0.58 -14.17
N ASN A 155 -33.55 -0.73 -12.85
CA ASN A 155 -34.61 -0.93 -11.90
C ASN A 155 -35.66 0.20 -11.94
N ILE A 156 -35.18 1.45 -12.06
CA ILE A 156 -36.02 2.65 -12.15
C ILE A 156 -36.82 2.65 -13.46
N TYR A 157 -36.17 2.34 -14.59
CA TYR A 157 -36.83 2.29 -15.91
C TYR A 157 -37.91 1.22 -15.96
N GLU A 158 -37.65 0.01 -15.49
CA GLU A 158 -38.60 -1.08 -15.44
C GLU A 158 -39.83 -0.77 -14.56
N ARG A 159 -39.73 0.23 -13.68
CA ARG A 159 -40.76 0.67 -12.74
C ARG A 159 -41.40 2.01 -13.13
N GLY A 160 -41.40 2.32 -14.44
CA GLY A 160 -42.16 3.43 -15.03
C GLY A 160 -41.61 4.81 -14.80
N VAL A 161 -40.30 4.95 -14.50
CA VAL A 161 -39.64 6.25 -14.35
C VAL A 161 -38.86 6.59 -15.64
N ASP A 162 -38.99 7.81 -16.11
CA ASP A 162 -38.32 8.30 -17.32
C ASP A 162 -36.81 8.56 -17.11
N ASP A 163 -36.06 8.77 -18.20
CA ASP A 163 -34.61 9.03 -18.16
C ASP A 163 -34.23 10.26 -17.31
N ARG A 164 -35.12 11.26 -17.23
CA ARG A 164 -34.92 12.44 -16.39
C ARG A 164 -35.12 12.13 -14.90
N GLY A 165 -36.00 11.17 -14.60
CA GLY A 165 -36.27 10.69 -13.23
C GLY A 165 -35.02 10.12 -12.58
N PHE A 166 -34.21 9.33 -13.30
CA PHE A 166 -32.94 8.84 -12.78
C PHE A 166 -32.01 9.98 -12.30
N GLY A 167 -31.88 11.03 -13.11
CA GLY A 167 -31.09 12.20 -12.72
C GLY A 167 -31.64 12.90 -11.47
N ARG A 168 -32.98 13.03 -11.33
CA ARG A 168 -33.63 13.62 -10.15
C ARG A 168 -33.44 12.78 -8.91
N ILE A 169 -33.65 11.46 -8.98
CA ILE A 169 -33.45 10.53 -7.87
C ILE A 169 -32.01 10.61 -7.36
N ARG A 170 -31.04 10.52 -8.27
CA ARG A 170 -29.62 10.59 -7.94
C ARG A 170 -29.23 11.92 -7.29
N SER A 171 -29.71 13.06 -7.82
CA SER A 171 -29.44 14.39 -7.27
C SER A 171 -30.00 14.55 -5.85
N LYS A 172 -31.20 14.02 -5.58
CA LYS A 172 -31.81 14.03 -4.24
C LYS A 172 -31.03 13.14 -3.26
N GLY A 173 -30.54 11.97 -3.71
CA GLY A 173 -29.64 11.11 -2.93
C GLY A 173 -28.35 11.82 -2.60
N ASP A 174 -27.71 12.48 -3.57
CA ASP A 174 -26.51 13.29 -3.34
C ASP A 174 -26.77 14.40 -2.31
N THR A 175 -27.91 15.12 -2.44
CA THR A 175 -28.30 16.14 -1.46
C THR A 175 -28.40 15.58 -0.03
N ALA A 176 -28.96 14.39 0.12
CA ALA A 176 -29.07 13.72 1.41
C ALA A 176 -27.70 13.30 1.97
N LEU A 177 -26.83 12.74 1.14
CA LEU A 177 -25.49 12.29 1.54
C LEU A 177 -24.57 13.48 1.90
N PHE A 178 -24.64 14.58 1.13
CA PHE A 178 -23.78 15.75 1.30
C PHE A 178 -24.39 16.86 2.20
N GLY A 179 -25.35 16.52 3.05
CA GLY A 179 -25.86 17.44 4.07
C GLY A 179 -26.59 18.66 3.53
N GLY A 180 -27.36 18.47 2.47
CA GLY A 180 -28.14 19.52 1.82
C GLY A 180 -27.52 20.11 0.57
N HIS A 181 -26.25 19.79 0.26
CA HIS A 181 -25.59 20.23 -0.96
C HIS A 181 -25.99 19.36 -2.15
N THR A 182 -26.48 19.97 -3.20
CA THR A 182 -26.81 19.26 -4.45
C THR A 182 -25.54 18.78 -5.18
N THR A 183 -25.71 17.92 -6.18
CA THR A 183 -24.60 17.49 -7.04
C THR A 183 -23.88 18.70 -7.67
N GLU A 184 -24.61 19.73 -8.10
CA GLU A 184 -24.02 20.93 -8.70
C GLU A 184 -23.33 21.82 -7.66
N ASP A 185 -23.90 21.97 -6.44
CA ASP A 185 -23.22 22.69 -5.36
C ASP A 185 -21.88 22.05 -5.03
N MET A 186 -21.85 20.72 -4.95
CA MET A 186 -20.61 19.99 -4.70
C MET A 186 -19.61 20.13 -5.84
N LYS A 187 -20.05 20.08 -7.10
CA LYS A 187 -19.15 20.34 -8.24
C LYS A 187 -18.56 21.74 -8.20
N HIS A 188 -19.38 22.74 -7.94
CA HIS A 188 -18.93 24.12 -7.80
C HIS A 188 -17.91 24.27 -6.66
N ARG A 189 -18.22 23.72 -5.49
CA ARG A 189 -17.35 23.73 -4.29
C ARG A 189 -15.99 23.09 -4.54
N LEU A 190 -15.96 22.02 -5.33
CA LEU A 190 -14.73 21.26 -5.65
C LEU A 190 -14.03 21.73 -6.94
N GLY A 191 -14.54 22.78 -7.60
CA GLY A 191 -13.96 23.31 -8.85
C GLY A 191 -14.09 22.35 -10.04
N ILE A 192 -15.13 21.51 -10.07
CA ILE A 192 -15.35 20.47 -11.09
C ILE A 192 -16.22 21.05 -12.20
N LYS A 193 -15.84 20.82 -13.47
CA LYS A 193 -16.65 21.22 -14.63
C LYS A 193 -18.00 20.49 -14.60
N SER A 194 -19.10 21.21 -14.93
CA SER A 194 -20.47 20.67 -14.92
C SER A 194 -20.65 19.39 -15.76
N THR A 195 -19.90 19.29 -16.86
CA THR A 195 -19.92 18.12 -17.77
C THR A 195 -19.26 16.85 -17.19
N ARG A 196 -18.54 16.97 -16.05
CA ARG A 196 -17.86 15.84 -15.44
C ARG A 196 -18.68 15.22 -14.30
N PRO A 197 -18.69 13.89 -14.16
CA PRO A 197 -19.32 13.24 -13.01
C PRO A 197 -18.66 13.64 -11.70
N LEU A 198 -19.45 14.02 -10.69
CA LEU A 198 -18.94 14.33 -9.34
C LEU A 198 -18.12 13.18 -8.76
N ALA A 199 -18.60 11.94 -8.93
CA ALA A 199 -17.96 10.75 -8.38
C ALA A 199 -16.52 10.51 -8.87
N ASP A 200 -16.14 11.10 -10.02
CA ASP A 200 -14.77 10.98 -10.55
C ASP A 200 -13.73 11.75 -9.71
N PHE A 201 -14.19 12.65 -8.85
CA PHE A 201 -13.35 13.53 -8.01
C PHE A 201 -13.54 13.30 -6.52
N LEU A 202 -14.38 12.34 -6.13
CA LEU A 202 -14.61 12.00 -4.73
C LEU A 202 -13.51 11.08 -4.17
N PRO A 203 -13.18 11.19 -2.88
CA PRO A 203 -12.35 10.22 -2.18
C PRO A 203 -12.98 8.82 -2.19
N THR A 204 -12.15 7.79 -2.09
CA THR A 204 -12.59 6.37 -2.09
C THR A 204 -13.69 6.11 -1.07
N LEU A 205 -13.57 6.66 0.15
CA LEU A 205 -14.59 6.53 1.20
C LEU A 205 -15.96 7.07 0.77
N THR A 206 -16.00 8.25 0.13
CA THR A 206 -17.27 8.85 -0.34
C THR A 206 -17.86 8.07 -1.52
N ILE A 207 -17.01 7.54 -2.42
CA ILE A 207 -17.45 6.67 -3.51
C ILE A 207 -18.07 5.39 -2.93
N ALA A 208 -17.43 4.77 -1.94
CA ALA A 208 -17.94 3.57 -1.25
C ALA A 208 -19.27 3.84 -0.53
N ALA A 209 -19.40 4.99 0.12
CA ALA A 209 -20.64 5.41 0.79
C ALA A 209 -21.79 5.58 -0.21
N LYS A 210 -21.54 6.23 -1.35
CA LYS A 210 -22.53 6.33 -2.45
C LYS A 210 -22.90 4.95 -2.99
N ASN A 211 -21.91 4.08 -3.17
CA ASN A 211 -22.14 2.72 -3.65
C ASN A 211 -23.04 1.95 -2.68
N LEU A 212 -22.75 2.00 -1.38
CA LEU A 212 -23.57 1.33 -0.36
C LEU A 212 -25.02 1.82 -0.39
N ALA A 213 -25.25 3.13 -0.41
CA ALA A 213 -26.60 3.70 -0.48
C ALA A 213 -27.34 3.28 -1.78
N THR A 214 -26.62 3.19 -2.90
CA THR A 214 -27.17 2.77 -4.19
C THR A 214 -27.53 1.28 -4.18
N GLU A 215 -26.66 0.42 -3.63
CA GLU A 215 -26.93 -1.02 -3.48
C GLU A 215 -28.10 -1.28 -2.54
N MET A 216 -28.20 -0.59 -1.40
CA MET A 216 -29.35 -0.65 -0.51
C MET A 216 -30.65 -0.27 -1.24
N THR A 217 -30.58 0.76 -2.10
CA THR A 217 -31.73 1.18 -2.90
C THR A 217 -32.12 0.12 -3.93
N ASN A 218 -31.16 -0.44 -4.67
CA ASN A 218 -31.40 -1.53 -5.61
C ASN A 218 -32.12 -2.70 -4.93
N TYR A 219 -31.54 -3.15 -3.80
CA TYR A 219 -32.11 -4.25 -3.03
C TYR A 219 -33.54 -3.95 -2.56
N ASN A 220 -33.78 -2.78 -1.96
CA ASN A 220 -35.08 -2.44 -1.40
C ASN A 220 -36.15 -2.17 -2.49
N VAL A 221 -35.75 -1.62 -3.64
CA VAL A 221 -36.66 -1.43 -4.79
C VAL A 221 -37.18 -2.78 -5.30
N GLU A 222 -36.34 -3.80 -5.35
CA GLU A 222 -36.69 -5.15 -5.76
C GLU A 222 -37.52 -5.87 -4.67
N GLN A 223 -37.06 -5.85 -3.42
CA GLN A 223 -37.70 -6.59 -2.32
C GLN A 223 -39.06 -6.01 -1.92
N LYS A 224 -39.25 -4.71 -1.99
CA LYS A 224 -40.51 -4.03 -1.63
C LYS A 224 -41.40 -3.73 -2.84
N ASP A 225 -40.95 -4.12 -4.03
CA ASP A 225 -41.61 -3.86 -5.31
C ASP A 225 -42.05 -2.41 -5.49
N LEU A 226 -41.08 -1.48 -5.22
CA LEU A 226 -41.38 -0.05 -5.27
C LEU A 226 -41.56 0.45 -6.69
N TYR A 227 -42.69 1.16 -6.95
CA TYR A 227 -43.06 1.69 -8.25
C TYR A 227 -43.13 3.22 -8.27
N GLY A 228 -42.73 3.79 -9.40
CA GLY A 228 -42.78 5.21 -9.68
C GLY A 228 -41.69 6.04 -8.98
N GLU A 229 -41.44 7.23 -9.51
CA GLU A 229 -40.41 8.12 -9.05
C GLU A 229 -40.51 8.52 -7.56
N PRO A 230 -41.69 8.85 -7.00
CA PRO A 230 -41.77 9.30 -5.62
C PRO A 230 -41.32 8.26 -4.60
N SER A 231 -41.75 7.00 -4.73
CA SER A 231 -41.44 5.91 -3.80
C SER A 231 -39.96 5.52 -3.88
N ILE A 232 -39.40 5.42 -5.08
CA ILE A 232 -37.99 5.10 -5.30
C ILE A 232 -37.09 6.25 -4.81
N THR A 233 -37.52 7.50 -5.04
CA THR A 233 -36.79 8.68 -4.49
C THR A 233 -36.75 8.67 -2.98
N ALA A 234 -37.90 8.42 -2.31
CA ALA A 234 -37.95 8.38 -0.86
C ALA A 234 -37.03 7.32 -0.30
N GLU A 235 -37.03 6.12 -0.88
CA GLU A 235 -36.11 5.04 -0.50
C GLU A 235 -34.64 5.41 -0.70
N HIS A 236 -34.31 5.97 -1.86
CA HIS A 236 -32.93 6.37 -2.16
C HIS A 236 -32.42 7.46 -1.22
N VAL A 237 -33.24 8.47 -0.92
CA VAL A 237 -32.93 9.54 0.03
C VAL A 237 -32.74 8.95 1.42
N GLN A 238 -33.65 8.07 1.88
CA GLN A 238 -33.54 7.44 3.20
C GLN A 238 -32.25 6.64 3.37
N ASN A 239 -31.87 5.87 2.35
CA ASN A 239 -30.63 5.10 2.36
C ASN A 239 -29.38 6.02 2.43
N ASN A 240 -29.37 7.12 1.68
CA ASN A 240 -28.30 8.11 1.75
C ASN A 240 -28.24 8.83 3.11
N VAL A 241 -29.41 9.13 3.71
CA VAL A 241 -29.47 9.67 5.10
C VAL A 241 -28.88 8.69 6.10
N SER A 242 -29.24 7.41 6.02
CA SER A 242 -28.72 6.36 6.92
C SER A 242 -27.20 6.21 6.81
N VAL A 243 -26.66 6.18 5.59
CA VAL A 243 -25.22 6.13 5.37
C VAL A 243 -24.53 7.40 5.91
N ARG A 244 -25.13 8.58 5.68
CA ARG A 244 -24.61 9.83 6.24
C ARG A 244 -24.59 9.83 7.76
N GLN A 245 -25.65 9.35 8.42
CA GLN A 245 -25.72 9.25 9.87
C GLN A 245 -24.62 8.33 10.41
N MET A 246 -24.40 7.17 9.81
CA MET A 246 -23.33 6.25 10.17
C MET A 246 -21.94 6.92 10.08
N LEU A 247 -21.67 7.67 9.00
CA LEU A 247 -20.42 8.43 8.85
C LEU A 247 -20.31 9.55 9.89
N GLY A 248 -21.42 10.28 10.15
CA GLY A 248 -21.50 11.35 11.13
C GLY A 248 -21.19 10.89 12.56
N GLN A 249 -21.63 9.70 12.97
CA GLN A 249 -21.28 9.09 14.26
C GLN A 249 -19.77 8.89 14.43
N ARG A 250 -19.00 8.83 13.34
CA ARG A 250 -17.54 8.75 13.32
C ARG A 250 -16.87 10.10 13.03
N GLY A 251 -17.62 11.21 13.06
CA GLY A 251 -17.11 12.55 12.79
C GLY A 251 -16.83 12.85 11.32
N ILE A 252 -17.26 11.98 10.40
CA ILE A 252 -16.99 12.11 8.97
C ILE A 252 -18.15 12.85 8.31
N LYS A 253 -17.85 13.96 7.66
CA LYS A 253 -18.78 14.75 6.85
C LYS A 253 -18.34 14.67 5.38
N PRO A 254 -19.05 13.94 4.52
CA PRO A 254 -18.63 13.72 3.11
C PRO A 254 -18.36 14.99 2.34
N GLU A 255 -19.15 16.04 2.58
CA GLU A 255 -19.01 17.35 1.93
C GLU A 255 -17.76 18.13 2.35
N ASN A 256 -17.09 17.76 3.44
CA ASN A 256 -15.90 18.43 3.94
C ASN A 256 -14.60 17.67 3.58
N LEU A 257 -14.71 16.50 2.98
CA LEU A 257 -13.54 15.76 2.55
C LEU A 257 -12.89 16.44 1.33
N PRO A 258 -11.54 16.47 1.28
CA PRO A 258 -10.84 17.09 0.14
C PRO A 258 -11.14 16.33 -1.16
N PRO A 259 -11.16 17.05 -2.31
CA PRO A 259 -11.32 16.40 -3.60
C PRO A 259 -10.14 15.44 -3.87
N ALA A 260 -10.44 14.34 -4.50
CA ALA A 260 -9.43 13.45 -5.02
C ALA A 260 -9.08 13.79 -6.47
N GLU A 261 -7.95 13.30 -6.97
CA GLU A 261 -7.57 13.49 -8.36
C GLU A 261 -8.60 12.90 -9.33
N ASP A 262 -8.76 13.53 -10.50
CA ASP A 262 -9.65 13.03 -11.57
C ASP A 262 -9.36 11.55 -11.89
N ILE A 263 -10.38 10.70 -11.76
CA ILE A 263 -10.27 9.26 -12.00
C ILE A 263 -9.68 8.93 -13.38
N LYS A 264 -9.99 9.71 -14.40
CA LYS A 264 -9.43 9.50 -15.75
C LYS A 264 -7.93 9.76 -15.85
N LYS A 265 -7.39 10.63 -14.99
CA LYS A 265 -5.94 10.82 -14.89
C LYS A 265 -5.30 9.62 -14.21
N VAL A 266 -5.95 9.10 -13.15
CA VAL A 266 -5.51 7.90 -12.45
C VAL A 266 -5.53 6.68 -13.38
N GLU A 267 -6.61 6.45 -14.13
CA GLU A 267 -6.71 5.38 -15.15
C GLU A 267 -5.54 5.41 -16.14
N ARG A 268 -5.23 6.58 -16.70
CA ARG A 268 -4.11 6.72 -17.65
C ARG A 268 -2.76 6.44 -17.01
N ARG A 269 -2.56 6.88 -15.76
CA ARG A 269 -1.32 6.66 -15.02
C ARG A 269 -1.12 5.19 -14.70
N VAL A 270 -2.15 4.51 -14.21
CA VAL A 270 -2.15 3.07 -13.94
C VAL A 270 -1.81 2.29 -15.20
N ALA A 271 -2.52 2.53 -16.30
CA ALA A 271 -2.24 1.88 -17.59
C ALA A 271 -0.83 2.17 -18.14
N SER A 272 -0.29 3.39 -17.89
CA SER A 272 1.09 3.73 -18.25
C SER A 272 2.11 2.98 -17.40
N ASN A 273 1.84 2.85 -16.10
CA ASN A 273 2.72 2.16 -15.17
C ASN A 273 2.74 0.65 -15.43
N GLU A 274 1.60 0.03 -15.70
CA GLU A 274 1.50 -1.38 -16.12
C GLU A 274 2.36 -1.66 -17.35
N LYS A 275 2.24 -0.82 -18.40
CA LYS A 275 3.09 -0.94 -19.60
C LYS A 275 4.59 -0.76 -19.33
N LYS A 276 4.95 0.07 -18.34
CA LYS A 276 6.36 0.24 -17.93
C LYS A 276 6.87 -0.98 -17.17
N ILE A 277 6.07 -1.51 -16.24
CA ILE A 277 6.38 -2.73 -15.48
C ILE A 277 6.56 -3.90 -16.44
N GLU A 278 5.64 -4.09 -17.40
CA GLU A 278 5.71 -5.12 -18.42
C GLU A 278 6.98 -4.99 -19.28
N LYS A 279 7.30 -3.78 -19.76
CA LYS A 279 8.51 -3.52 -20.53
C LYS A 279 9.80 -3.73 -19.74
N THR A 280 9.79 -3.45 -18.43
CA THR A 280 10.97 -3.62 -17.58
C THR A 280 11.20 -5.10 -17.25
N SER A 281 10.15 -5.89 -17.11
CA SER A 281 10.27 -7.35 -16.92
C SER A 281 10.73 -8.10 -18.17
N ASN A 282 10.52 -7.52 -19.36
CA ASN A 282 10.83 -8.13 -20.66
C ASN A 282 12.13 -7.64 -21.32
N LYS A 283 12.85 -6.71 -20.69
CA LYS A 283 14.13 -6.19 -21.24
C LYS A 283 15.28 -6.57 -20.33
N LEU A 284 16.19 -7.36 -20.87
CA LEU A 284 17.54 -7.44 -20.30
C LEU A 284 18.17 -6.02 -20.32
N PRO A 285 18.83 -5.59 -19.22
CA PRO A 285 19.48 -4.28 -19.19
C PRO A 285 20.50 -4.21 -20.31
N LYS A 286 20.50 -3.11 -21.07
CA LYS A 286 21.58 -2.83 -22.00
C LYS A 286 22.86 -2.77 -21.20
N LYS A 287 23.93 -3.48 -21.69
CA LYS A 287 25.27 -3.38 -21.10
C LYS A 287 25.59 -1.90 -20.87
N ILE A 288 25.92 -1.56 -19.66
CA ILE A 288 26.57 -0.28 -19.33
C ILE A 288 28.05 -0.55 -19.62
N GLU A 289 28.58 0.12 -20.66
CA GLU A 289 30.01 0.17 -20.93
C GLU A 289 30.74 0.88 -19.82
#